data_871b255617e17931c69156c3a0de06f3
#
_entry.id   871b255617e17931c69156c3a0de06f3
#
_cell.length_a   1.000
_cell.length_b   1.000
_cell.length_c   1.000
_cell.angle_alpha   90.00
_cell.angle_beta   90.00
_cell.angle_gamma   90.00
#
_symmetry.space_group_name_H-M   'P 1'
#
loop_
_entity.id
_entity.type
_entity.pdbx_description
1 polymer ?
#
loop_
_entity_poly.entity_id
_entity_poly.type
_entity_poly.pdbx_seq_one_letter_code
_entity_poly.pdbx_strand_id
1 'polypeptide(L)'
;MVPASSTPAASGRSLLWLVAIGFFMQTLDATIVNTALPAMAASLGESPLRMQSVVVAYSLTMAMLIPASGWIADRFGTRRVYLLAIALFALGSLLCAISQSLGALVASRVVQGLGGALLMPVGRLAVLRAFPREQFLRAMSFIAIPGLIGPLMGPTLGGWLVEVASWHWIFLINLPVALAGGVMSMLFMPTGRVPPPGAFDLSGFLLLSGGMVAVSLSFGGVSELGLRQATVVVLMVFGLASLAAYWLHALRHPAPLFSPHLFSVASLRVGLLGNLFARLGSSCMPFLVPLLMQVSMRYSPAQAGMMMLPMAAAGMAAKPLVTRLILRAGYRRVLVANTLALGSIMASFAFIAPGQPVWTLLLHLACFGMVNSMQFT
;
A
#
# COMPACT_ATOMS: atom_id res chain seq x y z
N MET A 1 -9.69 26.94 27.52
CA MET A 1 -9.14 25.74 28.15
C MET A 1 -10.23 24.69 28.11
N VAL A 2 -10.18 23.77 27.14
CA VAL A 2 -11.04 22.57 27.08
C VAL A 2 -10.30 21.51 27.83
N PRO A 3 -10.90 20.81 28.81
CA PRO A 3 -10.21 19.74 29.53
C PRO A 3 -9.86 18.61 28.55
N ALA A 4 -8.59 18.26 28.47
CA ALA A 4 -8.11 17.07 27.77
C ALA A 4 -8.74 15.86 28.46
N SER A 5 -9.74 15.24 27.81
CA SER A 5 -10.27 13.97 28.22
C SER A 5 -9.14 12.95 28.09
N SER A 6 -8.56 12.56 29.21
CA SER A 6 -7.59 11.46 29.28
C SER A 6 -8.27 10.20 28.79
N THR A 7 -8.04 9.86 27.53
CA THR A 7 -8.42 8.56 26.99
C THR A 7 -7.62 7.51 27.76
N PRO A 8 -8.25 6.50 28.35
CA PRO A 8 -7.53 5.48 29.12
C PRO A 8 -6.46 4.83 28.22
N ALA A 9 -5.26 4.59 28.74
CA ALA A 9 -4.12 4.02 28.02
C ALA A 9 -4.48 2.70 27.29
N ALA A 10 -5.49 1.95 27.78
CA ALA A 10 -6.05 0.77 27.16
C ALA A 10 -6.74 1.05 25.82
N SER A 11 -7.50 2.17 25.68
CA SER A 11 -8.22 2.50 24.44
C SER A 11 -7.27 2.95 23.33
N GLY A 12 -6.17 3.61 23.66
CA GLY A 12 -5.14 3.98 22.71
C GLY A 12 -4.44 2.77 22.10
N ARG A 13 -4.10 1.77 22.91
CA ARG A 13 -3.46 0.54 22.44
C ARG A 13 -4.40 -0.29 21.55
N SER A 14 -5.68 -0.35 21.88
CA SER A 14 -6.69 -1.03 21.06
C SER A 14 -6.90 -0.35 19.71
N LEU A 15 -6.86 0.98 19.65
CA LEU A 15 -6.90 1.73 18.40
C LEU A 15 -5.68 1.42 17.51
N LEU A 16 -4.48 1.32 18.09
CA LEU A 16 -3.28 0.95 17.34
C LEU A 16 -3.39 -0.44 16.74
N TRP A 17 -3.87 -1.43 17.49
CA TRP A 17 -4.10 -2.79 16.99
C TRP A 17 -5.16 -2.82 15.90
N LEU A 18 -6.27 -2.10 16.06
CA LEU A 18 -7.31 -1.98 15.04
C LEU A 18 -6.76 -1.51 13.70
N VAL A 19 -6.01 -0.40 13.72
CA VAL A 19 -5.44 0.19 12.50
C VAL A 19 -4.32 -0.71 11.93
N ALA A 20 -3.51 -1.34 12.78
CA ALA A 20 -2.45 -2.25 12.38
C ALA A 20 -3.01 -3.52 11.69
N ILE A 21 -4.09 -4.11 12.21
CA ILE A 21 -4.78 -5.26 11.61
C ILE A 21 -5.43 -4.86 10.28
N GLY A 22 -6.07 -3.69 10.22
CA GLY A 22 -6.63 -3.17 8.96
C GLY A 22 -5.56 -2.95 7.89
N PHE A 23 -4.38 -2.45 8.27
CA PHE A 23 -3.25 -2.26 7.37
C PHE A 23 -2.64 -3.60 6.93
N PHE A 24 -2.49 -4.55 7.86
CA PHE A 24 -2.04 -5.92 7.53
C PHE A 24 -2.99 -6.57 6.51
N MET A 25 -4.30 -6.54 6.76
CA MET A 25 -5.30 -7.12 5.87
C MET A 25 -5.22 -6.51 4.46
N GLN A 26 -5.13 -5.18 4.37
CA GLN A 26 -5.03 -4.47 3.10
C GLN A 26 -3.76 -4.84 2.31
N THR A 27 -2.61 -4.93 2.98
CA THR A 27 -1.33 -5.25 2.33
C THR A 27 -1.20 -6.74 2.01
N LEU A 28 -1.80 -7.61 2.82
CA LEU A 28 -1.92 -9.05 2.54
C LEU A 28 -2.77 -9.26 1.28
N ASP A 29 -3.96 -8.65 1.22
CA ASP A 29 -4.88 -8.76 0.07
C ASP A 29 -4.23 -8.31 -1.23
N ALA A 30 -3.46 -7.23 -1.20
CA ALA A 30 -2.76 -6.72 -2.38
C ALA A 30 -1.73 -7.71 -2.95
N THR A 31 -1.21 -8.64 -2.16
CA THR A 31 -0.14 -9.55 -2.57
C THR A 31 -0.58 -11.00 -2.70
N ILE A 32 -1.52 -11.45 -1.89
CA ILE A 32 -2.03 -12.83 -1.90
C ILE A 32 -2.70 -13.18 -3.23
N VAL A 33 -3.36 -12.21 -3.87
CA VAL A 33 -4.05 -12.38 -5.16
C VAL A 33 -3.08 -12.77 -6.27
N ASN A 34 -1.86 -12.22 -6.27
CA ASN A 34 -0.88 -12.47 -7.33
C ASN A 34 -0.53 -13.96 -7.48
N THR A 35 -0.47 -14.70 -6.37
CA THR A 35 -0.18 -16.14 -6.39
C THR A 35 -1.35 -16.99 -6.86
N ALA A 36 -2.56 -16.47 -6.73
CA ALA A 36 -3.78 -17.18 -7.12
C ALA A 36 -4.21 -16.90 -8.57
N LEU A 37 -3.60 -15.92 -9.26
CA LEU A 37 -3.99 -15.56 -10.63
C LEU A 37 -4.02 -16.74 -11.61
N PRO A 38 -3.03 -17.69 -11.62
CA PRO A 38 -3.09 -18.85 -12.49
C PRO A 38 -4.27 -19.78 -12.19
N ALA A 39 -4.57 -20.00 -10.91
CA ALA A 39 -5.70 -20.85 -10.49
C ALA A 39 -7.05 -20.19 -10.83
N MET A 40 -7.16 -18.89 -10.67
CA MET A 40 -8.34 -18.12 -11.10
C MET A 40 -8.50 -18.19 -12.61
N ALA A 41 -7.44 -18.02 -13.40
CA ALA A 41 -7.46 -18.10 -14.85
C ALA A 41 -7.98 -19.47 -15.30
N ALA A 42 -7.44 -20.55 -14.75
CA ALA A 42 -7.88 -21.92 -15.05
C ALA A 42 -9.36 -22.14 -14.68
N SER A 43 -9.78 -21.65 -13.51
CA SER A 43 -11.16 -21.82 -13.02
C SER A 43 -12.19 -21.03 -13.84
N LEU A 44 -11.83 -19.83 -14.33
CA LEU A 44 -12.72 -18.95 -15.08
C LEU A 44 -12.61 -19.12 -16.61
N GLY A 45 -11.73 -20.03 -17.09
CA GLY A 45 -11.51 -20.26 -18.52
C GLY A 45 -10.87 -19.07 -19.25
N GLU A 46 -10.06 -18.26 -18.53
CA GLU A 46 -9.43 -17.06 -19.03
C GLU A 46 -7.90 -17.21 -19.16
N SER A 47 -7.28 -16.35 -19.97
CA SER A 47 -5.82 -16.34 -20.03
C SER A 47 -5.21 -15.67 -18.78
N PRO A 48 -4.06 -16.13 -18.27
CA PRO A 48 -3.38 -15.51 -17.12
C PRO A 48 -3.07 -14.01 -17.31
N LEU A 49 -2.81 -13.58 -18.55
CA LEU A 49 -2.56 -12.18 -18.87
C LEU A 49 -3.80 -11.30 -18.61
N ARG A 50 -5.01 -11.80 -18.95
CA ARG A 50 -6.26 -11.06 -18.70
C ARG A 50 -6.57 -10.94 -17.21
N MET A 51 -6.07 -11.85 -16.38
CA MET A 51 -6.27 -11.81 -14.93
C MET A 51 -5.54 -10.64 -14.26
N GLN A 52 -4.56 -10.02 -14.91
CA GLN A 52 -3.92 -8.79 -14.43
C GLN A 52 -4.94 -7.68 -14.16
N SER A 53 -6.04 -7.62 -14.93
CA SER A 53 -7.11 -6.66 -14.72
C SER A 53 -7.72 -6.71 -13.32
N VAL A 54 -7.68 -7.85 -12.63
CA VAL A 54 -8.16 -8.05 -11.25
C VAL A 54 -7.30 -7.26 -10.25
N VAL A 55 -5.99 -7.26 -10.44
CA VAL A 55 -5.02 -6.51 -9.61
C VAL A 55 -5.06 -5.02 -9.93
N VAL A 56 -5.09 -4.71 -11.24
CA VAL A 56 -5.13 -3.34 -11.74
C VAL A 56 -6.39 -2.61 -11.29
N ALA A 57 -7.57 -3.24 -11.37
CA ALA A 57 -8.84 -2.64 -10.94
C ALA A 57 -8.83 -2.20 -9.48
N TYR A 58 -8.31 -3.03 -8.59
CA TYR A 58 -8.16 -2.71 -7.17
C TYR A 58 -7.19 -1.53 -6.96
N SER A 59 -6.02 -1.61 -7.55
CA SER A 59 -4.97 -0.60 -7.39
C SER A 59 -5.37 0.77 -7.94
N LEU A 60 -6.03 0.80 -9.12
CA LEU A 60 -6.53 2.03 -9.73
C LEU A 60 -7.65 2.66 -8.89
N THR A 61 -8.59 1.85 -8.41
CA THR A 61 -9.68 2.35 -7.55
C THR A 61 -9.11 2.98 -6.28
N MET A 62 -8.10 2.34 -5.67
CA MET A 62 -7.42 2.92 -4.52
C MET A 62 -6.73 4.23 -4.87
N ALA A 63 -5.95 4.27 -5.94
CA ALA A 63 -5.24 5.47 -6.36
C ALA A 63 -6.21 6.64 -6.64
N MET A 64 -7.36 6.35 -7.24
CA MET A 64 -8.40 7.34 -7.54
C MET A 64 -9.01 7.95 -6.27
N LEU A 65 -9.32 7.14 -5.24
CA LEU A 65 -10.10 7.61 -4.10
C LEU A 65 -9.23 8.12 -2.93
N ILE A 66 -7.97 7.71 -2.81
CA ILE A 66 -7.07 8.15 -1.75
C ILE A 66 -7.04 9.68 -1.58
N PRO A 67 -6.96 10.51 -2.64
CA PRO A 67 -6.95 11.96 -2.48
C PRO A 67 -8.18 12.55 -1.78
N ALA A 68 -9.35 11.92 -1.94
CA ALA A 68 -10.59 12.35 -1.31
C ALA A 68 -10.75 11.86 0.14
N SER A 69 -9.96 10.88 0.57
CA SER A 69 -10.13 10.18 1.85
C SER A 69 -10.12 11.12 3.06
N GLY A 70 -9.25 12.14 3.05
CA GLY A 70 -9.15 13.12 4.12
C GLY A 70 -10.43 13.97 4.26
N TRP A 71 -10.92 14.53 3.13
CA TRP A 71 -12.15 15.30 3.11
C TRP A 71 -13.36 14.45 3.54
N ILE A 72 -13.46 13.23 3.05
CA ILE A 72 -14.52 12.29 3.42
C ILE A 72 -14.49 12.01 4.94
N ALA A 73 -13.31 11.80 5.51
CA ALA A 73 -13.15 11.56 6.94
C ALA A 73 -13.50 12.78 7.79
N ASP A 74 -13.19 14.00 7.31
CA ASP A 74 -13.53 15.25 7.99
C ASP A 74 -15.03 15.55 7.91
N ARG A 75 -15.66 15.28 6.77
CA ARG A 75 -17.09 15.53 6.55
C ARG A 75 -18.00 14.57 7.32
N PHE A 76 -17.70 13.29 7.29
CA PHE A 76 -18.58 12.24 7.82
C PHE A 76 -18.12 11.68 9.18
N GLY A 77 -16.92 12.07 9.61
CA GLY A 77 -16.28 11.57 10.84
C GLY A 77 -15.48 10.29 10.64
N THR A 78 -14.32 10.26 11.27
CA THR A 78 -13.30 9.19 11.10
C THR A 78 -13.86 7.80 11.38
N ARG A 79 -14.64 7.63 12.46
CA ARG A 79 -15.22 6.34 12.85
C ARG A 79 -16.22 5.80 11.81
N ARG A 80 -17.14 6.66 11.33
CA ARG A 80 -18.15 6.24 10.35
C ARG A 80 -17.51 5.86 9.03
N VAL A 81 -16.54 6.66 8.58
CA VAL A 81 -15.82 6.40 7.33
C VAL A 81 -14.98 5.13 7.42
N TYR A 82 -14.34 4.87 8.56
CA TYR A 82 -13.56 3.66 8.75
C TYR A 82 -14.44 2.41 8.79
N LEU A 83 -15.61 2.46 9.43
CA LEU A 83 -16.61 1.39 9.42
C LEU A 83 -17.14 1.12 7.99
N LEU A 84 -17.45 2.18 7.24
CA LEU A 84 -17.84 2.07 5.84
C LEU A 84 -16.72 1.43 5.00
N ALA A 85 -15.47 1.81 5.24
CA ALA A 85 -14.31 1.25 4.56
C ALA A 85 -14.18 -0.27 4.82
N ILE A 86 -14.32 -0.70 6.07
CA ILE A 86 -14.32 -2.13 6.45
C ILE A 86 -15.49 -2.85 5.76
N ALA A 87 -16.70 -2.28 5.79
CA ALA A 87 -17.88 -2.88 5.19
C ALA A 87 -17.75 -3.04 3.67
N LEU A 88 -17.27 -1.99 2.97
CA LEU A 88 -17.02 -2.05 1.51
C LEU A 88 -15.92 -3.07 1.18
N PHE A 89 -14.85 -3.12 1.98
CA PHE A 89 -13.76 -4.08 1.77
C PHE A 89 -14.25 -5.51 1.97
N ALA A 90 -15.03 -5.78 3.02
CA ALA A 90 -15.63 -7.08 3.29
C ALA A 90 -16.64 -7.49 2.22
N LEU A 91 -17.52 -6.55 1.81
CA LEU A 91 -18.48 -6.79 0.73
C LEU A 91 -17.76 -7.11 -0.58
N GLY A 92 -16.76 -6.31 -0.96
CA GLY A 92 -15.93 -6.57 -2.14
C GLY A 92 -15.23 -7.93 -2.07
N SER A 93 -14.68 -8.31 -0.90
CA SER A 93 -14.08 -9.63 -0.68
C SER A 93 -15.10 -10.77 -0.85
N LEU A 94 -16.30 -10.61 -0.28
CA LEU A 94 -17.36 -11.60 -0.46
C LEU A 94 -17.78 -11.73 -1.93
N LEU A 95 -17.98 -10.61 -2.62
CA LEU A 95 -18.32 -10.58 -4.05
C LEU A 95 -17.21 -11.22 -4.90
N CYS A 96 -15.93 -10.98 -4.58
CA CYS A 96 -14.80 -11.65 -5.23
C CYS A 96 -14.88 -13.17 -5.03
N ALA A 97 -15.16 -13.62 -3.80
CA ALA A 97 -15.23 -15.03 -3.48
C ALA A 97 -16.38 -15.79 -4.17
N ILE A 98 -17.44 -15.11 -4.58
CA ILE A 98 -18.57 -15.74 -5.28
C ILE A 98 -18.57 -15.44 -6.79
N SER A 99 -17.55 -14.77 -7.31
CA SER A 99 -17.47 -14.38 -8.71
C SER A 99 -17.26 -15.59 -9.63
N GLN A 100 -18.05 -15.69 -10.69
CA GLN A 100 -17.99 -16.78 -11.67
C GLN A 100 -17.52 -16.32 -13.06
N SER A 101 -17.10 -15.06 -13.20
CA SER A 101 -16.55 -14.51 -14.43
C SER A 101 -15.51 -13.46 -14.15
N LEU A 102 -14.59 -13.22 -15.08
CA LEU A 102 -13.57 -12.18 -14.98
C LEU A 102 -14.21 -10.79 -14.78
N GLY A 103 -15.28 -10.47 -15.51
CA GLY A 103 -15.97 -9.19 -15.37
C GLY A 103 -16.57 -8.97 -13.99
N ALA A 104 -17.23 -10.00 -13.41
CA ALA A 104 -17.75 -9.94 -12.05
C ALA A 104 -16.64 -9.78 -11.01
N LEU A 105 -15.52 -10.51 -11.19
CA LEU A 105 -14.36 -10.42 -10.30
C LEU A 105 -13.70 -9.04 -10.33
N VAL A 106 -13.53 -8.46 -11.53
CA VAL A 106 -13.00 -7.09 -11.70
C VAL A 106 -13.93 -6.05 -11.06
N ALA A 107 -15.25 -6.15 -11.27
CA ALA A 107 -16.22 -5.26 -10.62
C ALA A 107 -16.19 -5.38 -9.10
N SER A 108 -16.07 -6.59 -8.59
CA SER A 108 -15.93 -6.87 -7.15
C SER A 108 -14.66 -6.27 -6.57
N ARG A 109 -13.53 -6.32 -7.31
CA ARG A 109 -12.26 -5.68 -6.94
C ARG A 109 -12.36 -4.15 -6.91
N VAL A 110 -13.18 -3.54 -7.76
CA VAL A 110 -13.48 -2.10 -7.67
C VAL A 110 -14.18 -1.80 -6.34
N VAL A 111 -15.22 -2.56 -5.97
CA VAL A 111 -15.92 -2.39 -4.68
C VAL A 111 -14.94 -2.55 -3.50
N GLN A 112 -14.11 -3.58 -3.54
CA GLN A 112 -13.10 -3.83 -2.50
C GLN A 112 -12.07 -2.70 -2.44
N GLY A 113 -11.65 -2.17 -3.60
CA GLY A 113 -10.72 -1.04 -3.73
C GLY A 113 -11.27 0.26 -3.14
N LEU A 114 -12.59 0.53 -3.23
CA LEU A 114 -13.23 1.68 -2.57
C LEU A 114 -13.05 1.59 -1.04
N GLY A 115 -13.23 0.41 -0.46
CA GLY A 115 -12.95 0.18 0.97
C GLY A 115 -11.47 0.33 1.28
N GLY A 116 -10.59 -0.34 0.52
CA GLY A 116 -9.14 -0.30 0.70
C GLY A 116 -8.56 1.11 0.66
N ALA A 117 -9.06 1.96 -0.24
CA ALA A 117 -8.62 3.35 -0.38
C ALA A 117 -8.80 4.20 0.89
N LEU A 118 -9.78 3.87 1.71
CA LEU A 118 -10.12 4.61 2.94
C LEU A 118 -9.47 4.00 4.20
N LEU A 119 -9.20 2.69 4.23
CA LEU A 119 -8.73 2.00 5.44
C LEU A 119 -7.44 2.62 6.00
N MET A 120 -6.39 2.71 5.18
CA MET A 120 -5.09 3.19 5.64
C MET A 120 -5.06 4.69 5.93
N PRO A 121 -5.51 5.59 5.04
CA PRO A 121 -5.46 7.03 5.31
C PRO A 121 -6.32 7.42 6.50
N VAL A 122 -7.54 6.89 6.60
CA VAL A 122 -8.48 7.21 7.68
C VAL A 122 -8.02 6.59 9.01
N GLY A 123 -7.43 5.38 8.98
CA GLY A 123 -6.82 4.77 10.16
C GLY A 123 -5.65 5.61 10.68
N ARG A 124 -4.74 6.07 9.81
CA ARG A 124 -3.64 6.97 10.19
C ARG A 124 -4.14 8.29 10.74
N LEU A 125 -5.18 8.87 10.15
CA LEU A 125 -5.81 10.09 10.62
C LEU A 125 -6.42 9.91 12.01
N ALA A 126 -7.06 8.76 12.28
CA ALA A 126 -7.58 8.42 13.61
C ALA A 126 -6.48 8.39 14.67
N VAL A 127 -5.33 7.78 14.35
CA VAL A 127 -4.17 7.74 15.25
C VAL A 127 -3.57 9.13 15.44
N LEU A 128 -3.42 9.92 14.37
CA LEU A 128 -2.92 11.29 14.44
C LEU A 128 -3.76 12.17 15.39
N ARG A 129 -5.08 11.93 15.44
CA ARG A 129 -6.02 12.67 16.30
C ARG A 129 -6.06 12.14 17.73
N ALA A 130 -5.73 10.87 17.94
CA ALA A 130 -5.81 10.24 19.26
C ALA A 130 -4.53 10.32 20.07
N PHE A 131 -3.38 10.51 19.43
CA PHE A 131 -2.07 10.49 20.10
C PHE A 131 -1.39 11.87 20.06
N PRO A 132 -0.71 12.27 21.17
CA PRO A 132 0.10 13.48 21.20
C PRO A 132 1.32 13.33 20.26
N ARG A 133 1.89 14.48 19.84
CA ARG A 133 2.99 14.54 18.86
C ARG A 133 4.21 13.69 19.24
N GLU A 134 4.52 13.64 20.53
CA GLU A 134 5.68 12.91 21.07
C GLU A 134 5.54 11.39 20.90
N GLN A 135 4.30 10.89 20.90
CA GLN A 135 4.00 9.47 20.77
C GLN A 135 3.67 9.05 19.32
N PHE A 136 3.44 10.02 18.43
CA PHE A 136 3.00 9.77 17.07
C PHE A 136 3.97 8.89 16.28
N LEU A 137 5.28 9.17 16.35
CA LEU A 137 6.29 8.37 15.65
C LEU A 137 6.27 6.89 16.09
N ARG A 138 6.16 6.67 17.42
CA ARG A 138 6.07 5.30 17.98
C ARG A 138 4.78 4.60 17.53
N ALA A 139 3.66 5.31 17.52
CA ALA A 139 2.37 4.80 17.06
C ALA A 139 2.41 4.42 15.57
N MET A 140 2.96 5.28 14.72
CA MET A 140 3.13 4.99 13.29
C MET A 140 4.06 3.81 13.02
N SER A 141 5.16 3.70 13.75
CA SER A 141 6.08 2.56 13.66
C SER A 141 5.39 1.25 14.05
N PHE A 142 4.55 1.26 15.08
CA PHE A 142 3.77 0.09 15.49
C PHE A 142 2.83 -0.40 14.38
N ILE A 143 2.09 0.51 13.77
CA ILE A 143 1.15 0.19 12.68
C ILE A 143 1.88 -0.31 11.42
N ALA A 144 3.07 0.21 11.15
CA ALA A 144 3.83 -0.17 9.96
C ALA A 144 4.33 -1.62 9.99
N ILE A 145 4.57 -2.21 11.18
CA ILE A 145 5.09 -3.58 11.30
C ILE A 145 4.14 -4.62 10.68
N PRO A 146 2.85 -4.71 11.05
CA PRO A 146 1.91 -5.63 10.40
C PRO A 146 1.76 -5.38 8.90
N GLY A 147 1.82 -4.11 8.47
CA GLY A 147 1.79 -3.76 7.05
C GLY A 147 2.98 -4.30 6.24
N LEU A 148 4.13 -4.56 6.87
CA LEU A 148 5.28 -5.22 6.24
C LEU A 148 5.15 -6.75 6.23
N ILE A 149 4.45 -7.31 7.23
CA ILE A 149 4.23 -8.75 7.32
C ILE A 149 3.26 -9.22 6.23
N GLY A 150 2.26 -8.41 5.88
CA GLY A 150 1.26 -8.75 4.87
C GLY A 150 1.86 -9.20 3.53
N PRO A 151 2.68 -8.38 2.86
CA PRO A 151 3.32 -8.76 1.59
C PRO A 151 4.25 -9.96 1.69
N LEU A 152 4.83 -10.20 2.86
CA LEU A 152 5.67 -11.37 3.10
C LEU A 152 4.85 -12.66 3.19
N MET A 153 3.74 -12.60 3.91
CA MET A 153 2.87 -13.77 4.10
C MET A 153 2.00 -14.06 2.88
N GLY A 154 1.71 -13.02 2.07
CA GLY A 154 0.79 -13.12 0.94
C GLY A 154 1.08 -14.29 0.00
N PRO A 155 2.28 -14.41 -0.60
CA PRO A 155 2.61 -15.51 -1.49
C PRO A 155 2.51 -16.89 -0.83
N THR A 156 2.98 -17.02 0.41
CA THR A 156 2.98 -18.29 1.13
C THR A 156 1.57 -18.73 1.51
N LEU A 157 0.78 -17.83 2.10
CA LEU A 157 -0.62 -18.09 2.46
C LEU A 157 -1.48 -18.30 1.22
N GLY A 158 -1.26 -17.51 0.17
CA GLY A 158 -2.00 -17.62 -1.08
C GLY A 158 -1.78 -18.95 -1.77
N GLY A 159 -0.52 -19.37 -1.92
CA GLY A 159 -0.16 -20.68 -2.47
C GLY A 159 -0.78 -21.82 -1.66
N TRP A 160 -0.64 -21.79 -0.34
CA TRP A 160 -1.21 -22.82 0.54
C TRP A 160 -2.74 -22.89 0.45
N LEU A 161 -3.44 -21.76 0.48
CA LEU A 161 -4.91 -21.72 0.38
C LEU A 161 -5.42 -22.24 -0.97
N VAL A 162 -4.69 -21.95 -2.06
CA VAL A 162 -5.05 -22.44 -3.40
C VAL A 162 -4.88 -23.94 -3.50
N GLU A 163 -3.82 -24.50 -2.88
CA GLU A 163 -3.56 -25.94 -2.91
C GLU A 163 -4.51 -26.74 -2.03
N VAL A 164 -4.77 -26.29 -0.79
CA VAL A 164 -5.54 -27.05 0.21
C VAL A 164 -7.05 -26.89 0.03
N ALA A 165 -7.49 -25.72 -0.50
CA ALA A 165 -8.89 -25.42 -0.63
C ALA A 165 -9.26 -24.94 -2.03
N SER A 166 -9.24 -23.62 -2.27
CA SER A 166 -9.47 -23.02 -3.57
C SER A 166 -9.07 -21.53 -3.54
N TRP A 167 -8.92 -20.91 -4.70
CA TRP A 167 -8.60 -19.49 -4.80
C TRP A 167 -9.64 -18.56 -4.13
N HIS A 168 -10.89 -18.98 -3.98
CA HIS A 168 -11.95 -18.21 -3.32
C HIS A 168 -11.61 -17.88 -1.87
N TRP A 169 -10.87 -18.76 -1.18
CA TRP A 169 -10.50 -18.61 0.22
C TRP A 169 -9.54 -17.45 0.47
N ILE A 170 -8.78 -17.01 -0.54
CA ILE A 170 -7.92 -15.82 -0.39
C ILE A 170 -8.73 -14.55 -0.13
N PHE A 171 -9.98 -14.52 -0.58
CA PHE A 171 -10.92 -13.43 -0.30
C PHE A 171 -11.71 -13.68 0.98
N LEU A 172 -12.16 -14.91 1.21
CA LEU A 172 -12.95 -15.27 2.40
C LEU A 172 -12.20 -15.04 3.71
N ILE A 173 -10.87 -15.17 3.73
CA ILE A 173 -10.04 -14.92 4.92
C ILE A 173 -10.16 -13.47 5.43
N ASN A 174 -10.54 -12.53 4.56
CA ASN A 174 -10.75 -11.14 4.93
C ASN A 174 -12.02 -10.93 5.78
N LEU A 175 -13.04 -11.80 5.64
CA LEU A 175 -14.34 -11.60 6.28
C LEU A 175 -14.28 -11.66 7.82
N PRO A 176 -13.68 -12.70 8.45
CA PRO A 176 -13.56 -12.74 9.90
C PRO A 176 -12.72 -11.58 10.45
N VAL A 177 -11.66 -11.19 9.73
CA VAL A 177 -10.82 -10.05 10.12
C VAL A 177 -11.60 -8.73 10.02
N ALA A 178 -12.38 -8.56 8.95
CA ALA A 178 -13.24 -7.39 8.77
C ALA A 178 -14.34 -7.32 9.84
N LEU A 179 -14.96 -8.44 10.20
CA LEU A 179 -15.94 -8.51 11.27
C LEU A 179 -15.33 -8.08 12.62
N ALA A 180 -14.20 -8.67 12.99
CA ALA A 180 -13.47 -8.30 14.21
C ALA A 180 -13.06 -6.83 14.20
N GLY A 181 -12.51 -6.34 13.07
CA GLY A 181 -12.15 -4.93 12.86
C GLY A 181 -13.34 -3.98 12.96
N GLY A 182 -14.51 -4.38 12.43
CA GLY A 182 -15.76 -3.63 12.55
C GLY A 182 -16.21 -3.48 14.01
N VAL A 183 -16.25 -4.59 14.76
CA VAL A 183 -16.57 -4.56 16.19
C VAL A 183 -15.59 -3.71 16.99
N MET A 184 -14.28 -3.91 16.78
CA MET A 184 -13.25 -3.10 17.44
C MET A 184 -13.37 -1.62 17.10
N SER A 185 -13.71 -1.28 15.85
CA SER A 185 -13.91 0.09 15.42
C SER A 185 -15.11 0.75 16.12
N MET A 186 -16.19 0.00 16.32
CA MET A 186 -17.35 0.47 17.08
C MET A 186 -17.03 0.73 18.55
N LEU A 187 -16.13 -0.05 19.13
CA LEU A 187 -15.79 0.05 20.55
C LEU A 187 -14.71 1.10 20.85
N PHE A 188 -13.65 1.16 20.02
CA PHE A 188 -12.43 1.85 20.37
C PHE A 188 -12.12 3.08 19.50
N MET A 189 -12.79 3.27 18.35
CA MET A 189 -12.47 4.39 17.49
C MET A 189 -13.11 5.69 17.99
N PRO A 190 -12.32 6.79 18.11
CA PRO A 190 -12.85 8.06 18.63
C PRO A 190 -13.97 8.64 17.75
N THR A 191 -15.01 9.17 18.39
CA THR A 191 -16.16 9.81 17.74
C THR A 191 -16.02 11.33 17.66
N GLY A 192 -14.81 11.86 17.83
CA GLY A 192 -14.58 13.32 17.86
C GLY A 192 -15.17 14.02 16.63
N ARG A 193 -15.94 15.08 16.87
CA ARG A 193 -16.43 15.97 15.82
C ARG A 193 -15.30 16.92 15.42
N VAL A 194 -14.97 16.93 14.14
CA VAL A 194 -14.12 17.94 13.51
C VAL A 194 -15.03 18.96 12.86
N PRO A 195 -14.68 20.25 12.87
CA PRO A 195 -15.43 21.24 12.09
C PRO A 195 -15.60 20.74 10.65
N PRO A 196 -16.80 20.89 10.05
CA PRO A 196 -17.03 20.41 8.70
C PRO A 196 -16.05 21.10 7.73
N PRO A 197 -15.41 20.32 6.83
CA PRO A 197 -14.54 20.90 5.82
C PRO A 197 -15.36 21.80 4.88
N GLY A 198 -14.70 22.71 4.18
CA GLY A 198 -15.31 23.49 3.10
C GLY A 198 -15.93 22.61 1.99
N ALA A 199 -16.41 23.24 0.94
CA ALA A 199 -16.95 22.54 -0.22
C ALA A 199 -15.91 21.56 -0.81
N PHE A 200 -16.39 20.42 -1.30
CA PHE A 200 -15.52 19.44 -1.97
C PHE A 200 -15.04 19.97 -3.31
N ASP A 201 -13.76 19.95 -3.55
CA ASP A 201 -13.16 20.31 -4.82
C ASP A 201 -13.33 19.19 -5.84
N LEU A 202 -14.54 19.09 -6.44
CA LEU A 202 -14.86 18.03 -7.42
C LEU A 202 -14.01 18.16 -8.68
N SER A 203 -13.76 19.37 -9.16
CA SER A 203 -12.93 19.60 -10.35
C SER A 203 -11.48 19.18 -10.11
N GLY A 204 -10.90 19.56 -8.99
CA GLY A 204 -9.57 19.10 -8.59
C GLY A 204 -9.52 17.60 -8.40
N PHE A 205 -10.54 17.00 -7.80
CA PHE A 205 -10.63 15.54 -7.65
C PHE A 205 -10.63 14.81 -9.00
N LEU A 206 -11.44 15.24 -9.96
CA LEU A 206 -11.52 14.62 -11.28
C LEU A 206 -10.21 14.78 -12.07
N LEU A 207 -9.57 15.95 -12.02
CA LEU A 207 -8.28 16.20 -12.67
C LEU A 207 -7.17 15.35 -12.05
N LEU A 208 -7.07 15.33 -10.72
CA LEU A 208 -6.02 14.59 -10.02
C LEU A 208 -6.20 13.07 -10.18
N SER A 209 -7.39 12.57 -9.86
CA SER A 209 -7.67 11.13 -9.90
C SER A 209 -7.70 10.60 -11.33
N GLY A 210 -8.33 11.32 -12.26
CA GLY A 210 -8.33 10.97 -13.69
C GLY A 210 -6.92 10.97 -14.28
N GLY A 211 -6.11 11.96 -13.92
CA GLY A 211 -4.70 12.03 -14.32
C GLY A 211 -3.89 10.84 -13.80
N MET A 212 -4.02 10.52 -12.51
CA MET A 212 -3.33 9.37 -11.90
C MET A 212 -3.74 8.04 -12.54
N VAL A 213 -5.05 7.83 -12.78
CA VAL A 213 -5.59 6.63 -13.44
C VAL A 213 -5.06 6.53 -14.87
N ALA A 214 -5.13 7.60 -15.66
CA ALA A 214 -4.68 7.59 -17.05
C ALA A 214 -3.16 7.30 -17.17
N VAL A 215 -2.35 7.91 -16.31
CA VAL A 215 -0.90 7.62 -16.25
C VAL A 215 -0.66 6.16 -15.84
N SER A 216 -1.34 5.66 -14.82
CA SER A 216 -1.19 4.25 -14.38
C SER A 216 -1.58 3.26 -15.48
N LEU A 217 -2.71 3.49 -16.16
CA LEU A 217 -3.15 2.66 -17.29
C LEU A 217 -2.17 2.71 -18.46
N SER A 218 -1.50 3.83 -18.70
CA SER A 218 -0.52 3.93 -19.77
C SER A 218 0.73 3.10 -19.51
N PHE A 219 1.19 2.97 -18.27
CA PHE A 219 2.34 2.13 -17.93
C PHE A 219 2.08 0.62 -18.11
N GLY A 220 0.87 0.13 -17.76
CA GLY A 220 0.49 -1.27 -17.95
C GLY A 220 -0.20 -1.59 -19.29
N GLY A 221 -0.51 -0.57 -20.07
CA GLY A 221 -1.48 -0.67 -21.16
C GLY A 221 -1.12 -1.65 -22.27
N VAL A 222 0.13 -1.70 -22.73
CA VAL A 222 0.55 -2.59 -23.82
C VAL A 222 0.72 -4.02 -23.33
N SER A 223 1.43 -4.20 -22.21
CA SER A 223 1.83 -5.53 -21.72
C SER A 223 0.72 -6.26 -20.97
N GLU A 224 -0.07 -5.53 -20.19
CA GLU A 224 -1.05 -6.15 -19.27
C GLU A 224 -2.48 -6.07 -19.79
N LEU A 225 -2.85 -4.97 -20.45
CA LEU A 225 -4.22 -4.72 -20.92
C LEU A 225 -4.42 -4.91 -22.42
N GLY A 226 -3.34 -5.21 -23.18
CA GLY A 226 -3.40 -5.40 -24.63
C GLY A 226 -3.82 -4.16 -25.42
N LEU A 227 -3.62 -2.95 -24.85
CA LEU A 227 -3.98 -1.70 -25.50
C LEU A 227 -3.07 -1.41 -26.70
N ARG A 228 -3.61 -0.77 -27.72
CA ARG A 228 -2.81 -0.27 -28.86
C ARG A 228 -1.83 0.81 -28.38
N GLN A 229 -0.65 0.86 -28.95
CA GLN A 229 0.38 1.87 -28.59
C GLN A 229 -0.14 3.30 -28.67
N ALA A 230 -0.96 3.61 -29.68
CA ALA A 230 -1.59 4.92 -29.82
C ALA A 230 -2.48 5.27 -28.60
N THR A 231 -3.26 4.31 -28.11
CA THR A 231 -4.10 4.49 -26.91
C THR A 231 -3.27 4.77 -25.68
N VAL A 232 -2.14 4.06 -25.52
CA VAL A 232 -1.21 4.26 -24.39
C VAL A 232 -0.61 5.66 -24.42
N VAL A 233 -0.17 6.14 -25.60
CA VAL A 233 0.35 7.51 -25.76
C VAL A 233 -0.72 8.55 -25.43
N VAL A 234 -1.96 8.36 -25.93
CA VAL A 234 -3.07 9.27 -25.63
C VAL A 234 -3.37 9.29 -24.12
N LEU A 235 -3.40 8.14 -23.45
CA LEU A 235 -3.60 8.06 -22.00
C LEU A 235 -2.49 8.76 -21.24
N MET A 236 -1.22 8.58 -21.66
CA MET A 236 -0.08 9.25 -21.04
C MET A 236 -0.19 10.76 -21.17
N VAL A 237 -0.41 11.26 -22.40
CA VAL A 237 -0.54 12.70 -22.67
C VAL A 237 -1.74 13.30 -21.91
N PHE A 238 -2.91 12.63 -21.97
CA PHE A 238 -4.09 13.07 -21.23
C PHE A 238 -3.84 13.08 -19.73
N GLY A 239 -3.21 12.03 -19.19
CA GLY A 239 -2.91 11.92 -17.77
C GLY A 239 -1.97 13.02 -17.29
N LEU A 240 -0.87 13.26 -18.01
CA LEU A 240 0.08 14.34 -17.70
C LEU A 240 -0.57 15.72 -17.83
N ALA A 241 -1.38 15.95 -18.87
CA ALA A 241 -2.12 17.19 -19.05
C ALA A 241 -3.12 17.42 -17.92
N SER A 242 -3.84 16.37 -17.47
CA SER A 242 -4.77 16.45 -16.34
C SER A 242 -4.06 16.77 -15.02
N LEU A 243 -2.87 16.17 -14.77
CA LEU A 243 -2.07 16.49 -13.58
C LEU A 243 -1.52 17.93 -13.62
N ALA A 244 -1.10 18.41 -14.80
CA ALA A 244 -0.70 19.79 -14.99
C ALA A 244 -1.88 20.76 -14.79
N ALA A 245 -3.05 20.42 -15.34
CA ALA A 245 -4.28 21.20 -15.15
C ALA A 245 -4.69 21.21 -13.67
N TYR A 246 -4.57 20.09 -12.95
CA TYR A 246 -4.78 20.05 -11.51
C TYR A 246 -3.84 21.00 -10.76
N TRP A 247 -2.57 21.04 -11.11
CA TRP A 247 -1.60 21.93 -10.48
C TRP A 247 -1.99 23.39 -10.65
N LEU A 248 -2.37 23.80 -11.86
CA LEU A 248 -2.83 25.16 -12.16
C LEU A 248 -4.16 25.49 -11.45
N HIS A 249 -5.10 24.53 -11.41
CA HIS A 249 -6.34 24.66 -10.66
C HIS A 249 -6.08 24.85 -9.16
N ALA A 250 -5.22 24.02 -8.57
CA ALA A 250 -4.93 24.04 -7.15
C ALA A 250 -4.20 25.31 -6.69
N LEU A 251 -3.46 25.99 -7.58
CA LEU A 251 -2.85 27.30 -7.29
C LEU A 251 -3.90 28.43 -7.16
N ARG A 252 -5.07 28.27 -7.78
CA ARG A 252 -6.13 29.31 -7.84
C ARG A 252 -7.32 28.98 -6.95
N HIS A 253 -7.51 27.71 -6.60
CA HIS A 253 -8.66 27.28 -5.79
C HIS A 253 -8.39 27.54 -4.30
N PRO A 254 -9.38 28.13 -3.56
CA PRO A 254 -9.18 28.50 -2.15
C PRO A 254 -8.98 27.30 -1.20
N ALA A 255 -9.54 26.14 -1.54
CA ALA A 255 -9.46 24.92 -0.73
C ALA A 255 -9.22 23.69 -1.64
N PRO A 256 -8.04 23.55 -2.27
CA PRO A 256 -7.75 22.42 -3.13
C PRO A 256 -7.57 21.14 -2.30
N LEU A 257 -7.84 19.97 -2.89
CA LEU A 257 -7.63 18.66 -2.25
C LEU A 257 -6.20 18.47 -1.76
N PHE A 258 -5.24 18.91 -2.57
CA PHE A 258 -3.82 18.92 -2.23
C PHE A 258 -3.24 20.29 -2.59
N SER A 259 -2.81 21.05 -1.58
CA SER A 259 -2.31 22.40 -1.81
C SER A 259 -0.86 22.40 -2.32
N PRO A 260 -0.57 23.00 -3.50
CA PRO A 260 0.79 23.15 -3.99
C PRO A 260 1.69 23.98 -3.04
N HIS A 261 1.12 24.84 -2.21
CA HIS A 261 1.87 25.60 -1.20
C HIS A 261 2.61 24.70 -0.18
N LEU A 262 2.19 23.46 0.00
CA LEU A 262 2.93 22.49 0.81
C LEU A 262 4.35 22.24 0.29
N PHE A 263 4.60 22.38 -1.01
CA PHE A 263 5.95 22.26 -1.59
C PHE A 263 6.86 23.45 -1.28
N SER A 264 6.35 24.57 -0.78
CA SER A 264 7.19 25.68 -0.29
C SER A 264 7.95 25.27 0.98
N VAL A 265 7.43 24.32 1.75
CA VAL A 265 8.11 23.76 2.92
C VAL A 265 9.25 22.85 2.45
N ALA A 266 10.48 23.33 2.58
CA ALA A 266 11.69 22.64 2.05
C ALA A 266 11.83 21.20 2.56
N SER A 267 11.56 20.96 3.85
CA SER A 267 11.64 19.61 4.45
C SER A 267 10.62 18.65 3.85
N LEU A 268 9.39 19.13 3.58
CA LEU A 268 8.35 18.31 2.95
C LEU A 268 8.69 18.01 1.48
N ARG A 269 9.14 19.02 0.74
CA ARG A 269 9.56 18.87 -0.67
C ARG A 269 10.67 17.84 -0.82
N VAL A 270 11.75 17.97 -0.01
CA VAL A 270 12.87 17.02 -0.04
C VAL A 270 12.41 15.63 0.39
N GLY A 271 11.57 15.53 1.42
CA GLY A 271 11.03 14.25 1.88
C GLY A 271 10.15 13.56 0.83
N LEU A 272 9.25 14.29 0.16
CA LEU A 272 8.38 13.74 -0.89
C LEU A 272 9.17 13.29 -2.12
N LEU A 273 10.09 14.11 -2.61
CA LEU A 273 10.94 13.76 -3.76
C LEU A 273 11.86 12.58 -3.42
N GLY A 274 12.51 12.61 -2.26
CA GLY A 274 13.35 11.50 -1.80
C GLY A 274 12.57 10.19 -1.66
N ASN A 275 11.34 10.24 -1.10
CA ASN A 275 10.47 9.09 -1.01
C ASN A 275 10.02 8.58 -2.40
N LEU A 276 9.72 9.48 -3.35
CA LEU A 276 9.36 9.11 -4.72
C LEU A 276 10.50 8.32 -5.39
N PHE A 277 11.71 8.86 -5.41
CA PHE A 277 12.86 8.20 -6.05
C PHE A 277 13.25 6.90 -5.34
N ALA A 278 13.23 6.87 -4.01
CA ALA A 278 13.49 5.65 -3.26
C ALA A 278 12.46 4.56 -3.55
N ARG A 279 11.17 4.91 -3.67
CA ARG A 279 10.11 3.94 -4.02
C ARG A 279 10.20 3.45 -5.45
N LEU A 280 10.50 4.32 -6.42
CA LEU A 280 10.69 3.91 -7.82
C LEU A 280 11.74 2.80 -7.93
N GLY A 281 12.86 2.93 -7.23
CA GLY A 281 13.89 1.90 -7.19
C GLY A 281 13.46 0.65 -6.40
N SER A 282 13.11 0.83 -5.12
CA SER A 282 12.90 -0.30 -4.21
C SER A 282 11.65 -1.13 -4.49
N SER A 283 10.61 -0.53 -5.11
CA SER A 283 9.36 -1.25 -5.42
C SER A 283 9.50 -2.29 -6.51
N CYS A 284 10.54 -2.21 -7.34
CA CYS A 284 10.83 -3.21 -8.36
C CYS A 284 11.45 -4.50 -7.77
N MET A 285 12.15 -4.40 -6.64
CA MET A 285 12.92 -5.52 -6.08
C MET A 285 12.06 -6.73 -5.65
N PRO A 286 10.89 -6.56 -5.00
CA PRO A 286 10.01 -7.68 -4.68
C PRO A 286 9.52 -8.47 -5.89
N PHE A 287 9.58 -7.91 -7.08
CA PHE A 287 9.28 -8.58 -8.34
C PHE A 287 10.54 -9.15 -9.00
N LEU A 288 11.60 -8.34 -9.12
CA LEU A 288 12.82 -8.72 -9.84
C LEU A 288 13.59 -9.83 -9.12
N VAL A 289 13.63 -9.84 -7.79
CA VAL A 289 14.38 -10.84 -7.03
C VAL A 289 13.79 -12.26 -7.17
N PRO A 290 12.47 -12.49 -6.99
CA PRO A 290 11.88 -13.79 -7.30
C PRO A 290 12.07 -14.20 -8.76
N LEU A 291 12.01 -13.26 -9.70
CA LEU A 291 12.24 -13.54 -11.12
C LEU A 291 13.69 -14.00 -11.37
N LEU A 292 14.66 -13.31 -10.77
CA LEU A 292 16.07 -13.73 -10.81
C LEU A 292 16.25 -15.17 -10.28
N MET A 293 15.64 -15.46 -9.12
CA MET A 293 15.73 -16.78 -8.50
C MET A 293 15.07 -17.87 -9.36
N GLN A 294 13.90 -17.62 -9.92
CA GLN A 294 13.15 -18.62 -10.69
C GLN A 294 13.70 -18.81 -12.11
N VAL A 295 14.04 -17.72 -12.81
CA VAL A 295 14.46 -17.77 -14.21
C VAL A 295 15.96 -18.06 -14.34
N SER A 296 16.80 -17.33 -13.61
CA SER A 296 18.26 -17.45 -13.72
C SER A 296 18.81 -18.60 -12.88
N MET A 297 18.33 -18.77 -11.64
CA MET A 297 18.83 -19.77 -10.70
C MET A 297 17.99 -21.07 -10.70
N ARG A 298 16.87 -21.12 -11.41
CA ARG A 298 15.96 -22.27 -11.54
C ARG A 298 15.39 -22.78 -10.20
N TYR A 299 15.24 -21.90 -9.21
CA TYR A 299 14.55 -22.26 -7.97
C TYR A 299 13.05 -22.42 -8.19
N SER A 300 12.42 -23.32 -7.43
CA SER A 300 10.95 -23.42 -7.42
C SER A 300 10.31 -22.16 -6.82
N PRO A 301 9.06 -21.83 -7.16
CA PRO A 301 8.36 -20.69 -6.56
C PRO A 301 8.35 -20.72 -5.03
N ALA A 302 8.17 -21.90 -4.44
CA ALA A 302 8.20 -22.09 -2.98
C ALA A 302 9.59 -21.80 -2.39
N GLN A 303 10.67 -22.28 -3.04
CA GLN A 303 12.05 -22.00 -2.63
C GLN A 303 12.35 -20.51 -2.72
N ALA A 304 11.98 -19.85 -3.83
CA ALA A 304 12.15 -18.43 -4.01
C ALA A 304 11.40 -17.61 -2.91
N GLY A 305 10.18 -18.02 -2.57
CA GLY A 305 9.40 -17.42 -1.49
C GLY A 305 10.07 -17.58 -0.11
N MET A 306 10.55 -18.77 0.23
CA MET A 306 11.26 -19.02 1.49
C MET A 306 12.55 -18.20 1.58
N MET A 307 13.28 -18.03 0.49
CA MET A 307 14.50 -17.23 0.45
C MET A 307 14.26 -15.74 0.65
N MET A 308 13.03 -15.25 0.48
CA MET A 308 12.67 -13.87 0.80
C MET A 308 12.46 -13.61 2.31
N LEU A 309 12.36 -14.64 3.15
CA LEU A 309 12.15 -14.51 4.60
C LEU A 309 13.25 -13.69 5.31
N PRO A 310 14.56 -13.86 5.02
CA PRO A 310 15.61 -13.04 5.62
C PRO A 310 15.46 -11.54 5.33
N MET A 311 15.00 -11.19 4.14
CA MET A 311 14.72 -9.80 3.77
C MET A 311 13.70 -9.15 4.71
N ALA A 312 12.62 -9.85 4.99
CA ALA A 312 11.58 -9.36 5.87
C ALA A 312 11.99 -9.37 7.34
N ALA A 313 12.65 -10.42 7.80
CA ALA A 313 13.16 -10.53 9.17
C ALA A 313 14.17 -9.38 9.47
N ALA A 314 15.10 -9.14 8.55
CA ALA A 314 16.05 -8.04 8.67
C ALA A 314 15.37 -6.66 8.62
N GLY A 315 14.34 -6.50 7.78
CA GLY A 315 13.53 -5.29 7.72
C GLY A 315 12.79 -4.98 9.01
N MET A 316 12.25 -6.00 9.67
CA MET A 316 11.63 -5.84 11.00
C MET A 316 12.68 -5.50 12.08
N ALA A 317 13.82 -6.19 12.08
CA ALA A 317 14.93 -5.95 13.03
C ALA A 317 15.54 -4.55 12.87
N ALA A 318 15.49 -3.95 11.69
CA ALA A 318 16.01 -2.62 11.42
C ALA A 318 15.25 -1.49 12.15
N LYS A 319 13.97 -1.65 12.47
CA LYS A 319 13.12 -0.61 13.03
C LYS A 319 13.65 0.03 14.33
N PRO A 320 14.02 -0.74 15.36
CA PRO A 320 14.60 -0.15 16.57
C PRO A 320 15.99 0.48 16.33
N LEU A 321 16.74 -0.01 15.34
CA LEU A 321 18.05 0.50 14.99
C LEU A 321 17.96 1.90 14.37
N VAL A 322 16.99 2.13 13.48
CA VAL A 322 16.77 3.44 12.81
C VAL A 322 16.58 4.54 13.85
N THR A 323 15.70 4.32 14.82
CA THR A 323 15.42 5.33 15.85
C THR A 323 16.69 5.72 16.62
N ARG A 324 17.54 4.74 16.97
CA ARG A 324 18.82 4.99 17.64
C ARG A 324 19.81 5.75 16.77
N LEU A 325 19.89 5.40 15.47
CA LEU A 325 20.78 6.05 14.52
C LEU A 325 20.38 7.51 14.28
N ILE A 326 19.06 7.77 14.11
CA ILE A 326 18.54 9.13 13.93
C ILE A 326 18.83 10.01 15.15
N LEU A 327 18.66 9.47 16.36
CA LEU A 327 18.95 10.20 17.59
C LEU A 327 20.45 10.53 17.77
N ARG A 328 21.37 9.68 17.25
CA ARG A 328 22.82 9.87 17.38
C ARG A 328 23.43 10.69 16.25
N ALA A 329 23.05 10.42 14.99
CA ALA A 329 23.71 11.00 13.81
C ALA A 329 22.88 12.11 13.12
N GLY A 330 21.64 12.28 13.54
CA GLY A 330 20.68 13.23 12.95
C GLY A 330 20.02 12.68 11.68
N TYR A 331 18.82 13.15 11.42
CA TYR A 331 17.94 12.65 10.34
C TYR A 331 18.58 12.75 8.95
N ARG A 332 19.21 13.89 8.61
CA ARG A 332 19.80 14.13 7.29
C ARG A 332 20.92 13.14 6.96
N ARG A 333 21.85 12.94 7.89
CA ARG A 333 23.00 12.04 7.66
C ARG A 333 22.56 10.60 7.51
N VAL A 334 21.65 10.15 8.36
CA VAL A 334 21.11 8.79 8.31
C VAL A 334 20.36 8.56 6.99
N LEU A 335 19.51 9.49 6.56
CA LEU A 335 18.74 9.34 5.32
C LEU A 335 19.66 9.29 4.08
N VAL A 336 20.65 10.19 3.99
CA VAL A 336 21.59 10.21 2.84
C VAL A 336 22.42 8.92 2.79
N ALA A 337 23.02 8.52 3.93
CA ALA A 337 23.81 7.29 4.00
C ALA A 337 22.97 6.06 3.66
N ASN A 338 21.73 6.00 4.16
CA ASN A 338 20.82 4.89 3.89
C ASN A 338 20.39 4.83 2.42
N THR A 339 20.13 5.97 1.78
CA THR A 339 19.78 6.03 0.35
C THR A 339 20.95 5.55 -0.52
N LEU A 340 22.17 5.97 -0.21
CA LEU A 340 23.37 5.48 -0.90
C LEU A 340 23.57 3.98 -0.69
N ALA A 341 23.44 3.49 0.55
CA ALA A 341 23.50 2.07 0.85
C ALA A 341 22.43 1.26 0.11
N LEU A 342 21.19 1.77 0.03
CA LEU A 342 20.10 1.14 -0.71
C LEU A 342 20.44 1.00 -2.20
N GLY A 343 20.91 2.08 -2.83
CA GLY A 343 21.34 2.05 -4.24
C GLY A 343 22.50 1.08 -4.48
N SER A 344 23.51 1.08 -3.59
CA SER A 344 24.66 0.16 -3.69
C SER A 344 24.25 -1.30 -3.55
N ILE A 345 23.37 -1.63 -2.60
CA ILE A 345 22.86 -2.99 -2.42
C ILE A 345 22.02 -3.41 -3.63
N MET A 346 21.17 -2.54 -4.16
CA MET A 346 20.42 -2.83 -5.37
C MET A 346 21.35 -3.09 -6.56
N ALA A 347 22.37 -2.26 -6.76
CA ALA A 347 23.36 -2.47 -7.81
C ALA A 347 24.15 -3.77 -7.65
N SER A 348 24.42 -4.19 -6.40
CA SER A 348 25.15 -5.44 -6.14
C SER A 348 24.40 -6.71 -6.54
N PHE A 349 23.07 -6.67 -6.67
CA PHE A 349 22.31 -7.80 -7.22
C PHE A 349 22.68 -8.13 -8.67
N ALA A 350 23.23 -7.18 -9.44
CA ALA A 350 23.73 -7.41 -10.79
C ALA A 350 24.94 -8.37 -10.83
N PHE A 351 25.63 -8.54 -9.72
CA PHE A 351 26.81 -9.44 -9.63
C PHE A 351 26.45 -10.82 -9.08
N ILE A 352 25.17 -11.08 -8.78
CA ILE A 352 24.72 -12.38 -8.32
C ILE A 352 24.56 -13.28 -9.53
N ALA A 353 25.36 -14.35 -9.59
CA ALA A 353 25.38 -15.32 -10.68
C ALA A 353 24.93 -16.72 -10.22
N PRO A 354 24.40 -17.56 -11.13
CA PRO A 354 24.13 -18.96 -10.85
C PRO A 354 25.39 -19.70 -10.40
N GLY A 355 25.26 -20.55 -9.38
CA GLY A 355 26.37 -21.32 -8.83
C GLY A 355 27.10 -20.67 -7.66
N GLN A 356 26.74 -19.45 -7.28
CA GLN A 356 27.24 -18.85 -6.03
C GLN A 356 26.61 -19.53 -4.81
N PRO A 357 27.32 -19.53 -3.65
CA PRO A 357 26.77 -20.06 -2.41
C PRO A 357 25.45 -19.37 -2.02
N VAL A 358 24.45 -20.12 -1.60
CA VAL A 358 23.11 -19.61 -1.23
C VAL A 358 23.18 -18.53 -0.16
N TRP A 359 24.13 -18.62 0.77
CA TRP A 359 24.29 -17.62 1.82
C TRP A 359 24.61 -16.21 1.30
N THR A 360 25.26 -16.08 0.12
CA THR A 360 25.52 -14.76 -0.48
C THR A 360 24.23 -14.09 -0.88
N LEU A 361 23.29 -14.83 -1.50
CA LEU A 361 21.96 -14.32 -1.84
C LEU A 361 21.16 -13.94 -0.58
N LEU A 362 21.15 -14.81 0.43
CA LEU A 362 20.46 -14.56 1.70
C LEU A 362 20.99 -13.30 2.40
N LEU A 363 22.31 -13.08 2.37
CA LEU A 363 22.95 -11.88 2.91
C LEU A 363 22.52 -10.61 2.15
N HIS A 364 22.52 -10.65 0.80
CA HIS A 364 22.06 -9.51 -0.01
C HIS A 364 20.59 -9.19 0.29
N LEU A 365 19.73 -10.20 0.40
CA LEU A 365 18.32 -10.04 0.73
C LEU A 365 18.13 -9.46 2.14
N ALA A 366 18.87 -9.94 3.12
CA ALA A 366 18.83 -9.40 4.48
C ALA A 366 19.31 -7.93 4.53
N CYS A 367 20.43 -7.61 3.87
CA CYS A 367 20.94 -6.24 3.78
C CYS A 367 19.94 -5.33 3.06
N PHE A 368 19.38 -5.77 1.93
CA PHE A 368 18.35 -5.02 1.21
C PHE A 368 17.12 -4.77 2.11
N GLY A 369 16.61 -5.80 2.77
CA GLY A 369 15.45 -5.69 3.65
C GLY A 369 15.69 -4.70 4.80
N MET A 370 16.86 -4.76 5.43
CA MET A 370 17.25 -3.85 6.50
C MET A 370 17.29 -2.39 6.03
N VAL A 371 18.02 -2.11 4.96
CA VAL A 371 18.22 -0.74 4.43
C VAL A 371 16.92 -0.20 3.85
N ASN A 372 16.15 -1.01 3.14
CA ASN A 372 14.84 -0.64 2.60
C ASN A 372 13.85 -0.28 3.71
N SER A 373 13.79 -1.08 4.78
CA SER A 373 12.93 -0.78 5.93
C SER A 373 13.33 0.52 6.64
N MET A 374 14.64 0.81 6.71
CA MET A 374 15.16 2.06 7.26
C MET A 374 14.75 3.27 6.43
N GLN A 375 14.61 3.13 5.10
CA GLN A 375 14.25 4.22 4.20
C GLN A 375 12.81 4.72 4.42
N PHE A 376 11.91 3.82 4.84
CA PHE A 376 10.47 4.10 4.97
C PHE A 376 9.98 4.20 6.42
N THR A 377 10.88 4.34 7.36
CA THR A 377 10.59 4.60 8.78
C THR A 377 10.71 6.08 9.12
#